data_179ffc25ecac17a4a349e8bad2ac7f95
#
_entry.id   179ffc25ecac17a4a349e8bad2ac7f95
#
_cell.length_a   1.000
_cell.length_b   1.000
_cell.length_c   1.000
_cell.angle_alpha   90.00
_cell.angle_beta   90.00
_cell.angle_gamma   90.00
#
_symmetry.space_group_name_H-M   'P 1'
#
loop_
_entity.id
_entity.type
_entity.pdbx_description
1 polymer ?
#
loop_
_entity_poly.entity_id
_entity_poly.type
_entity_poly.pdbx_seq_one_letter_code
_entity_poly.pdbx_strand_id
1 'polypeptide(L)'
;MFDLKNLVIASGNKGKLREIGTLLAPLKIAVVPQSDFNITEIDEPHPTFIENALIKARHASRQTGLPALADDSGICVNTLKGAPGVFSARYAGEPKSDQRNNMKLVEALKTATDRSAYYYCVAVLLRHAEDPQPIIAEGLWHGEFILEPRGDGGFGYDPHFL
;
A
#
# COMPACT_ATOMS: atom_id res chain seq x y z
N MET A 1 -1.41 23.35 -18.71
CA MET A 1 -2.16 22.90 -17.52
C MET A 1 -2.32 21.41 -17.67
N PHE A 2 -1.88 20.65 -16.67
CA PHE A 2 -1.94 19.19 -16.70
C PHE A 2 -3.39 18.72 -16.48
N ASP A 3 -3.91 17.88 -17.37
CA ASP A 3 -5.32 17.40 -17.30
C ASP A 3 -5.36 16.04 -16.63
N LEU A 4 -5.86 16.00 -15.38
CA LEU A 4 -6.07 14.79 -14.59
C LEU A 4 -7.46 14.17 -14.78
N LYS A 5 -8.10 14.37 -15.92
CA LYS A 5 -9.46 13.82 -16.14
C LYS A 5 -9.54 12.31 -15.95
N ASN A 6 -8.50 11.59 -16.38
CA ASN A 6 -8.39 10.15 -16.24
C ASN A 6 -7.10 9.82 -15.47
N LEU A 7 -7.22 9.08 -14.39
CA LEU A 7 -6.11 8.67 -13.54
C LEU A 7 -6.12 7.15 -13.38
N VAL A 8 -5.05 6.51 -13.82
CA VAL A 8 -4.88 5.06 -13.62
C VAL A 8 -4.43 4.79 -12.19
N ILE A 9 -5.09 3.87 -11.52
CA ILE A 9 -4.66 3.37 -10.20
C ILE A 9 -3.92 2.05 -10.39
N ALA A 10 -2.64 2.07 -10.08
CA ALA A 10 -1.73 0.93 -10.20
C ALA A 10 -1.83 0.03 -8.95
N SER A 11 -2.98 -0.59 -8.75
CA SER A 11 -3.25 -1.51 -7.65
C SER A 11 -4.24 -2.58 -8.06
N GLY A 12 -4.00 -3.82 -7.60
CA GLY A 12 -4.97 -4.93 -7.69
C GLY A 12 -5.85 -5.06 -6.44
N ASN A 13 -5.58 -4.27 -5.40
CA ASN A 13 -6.35 -4.31 -4.16
C ASN A 13 -7.68 -3.56 -4.30
N LYS A 14 -8.80 -4.31 -4.32
CA LYS A 14 -10.15 -3.75 -4.47
C LYS A 14 -10.54 -2.79 -3.33
N GLY A 15 -10.03 -3.00 -2.11
CA GLY A 15 -10.26 -2.10 -0.97
C GLY A 15 -9.63 -0.74 -1.23
N LYS A 16 -8.35 -0.72 -1.58
CA LYS A 16 -7.61 0.51 -1.91
C LYS A 16 -8.24 1.26 -3.10
N LEU A 17 -8.61 0.54 -4.16
CA LEU A 17 -9.28 1.15 -5.32
C LEU A 17 -10.55 1.89 -4.93
N ARG A 18 -11.38 1.29 -4.06
CA ARG A 18 -12.61 1.92 -3.57
C ARG A 18 -12.32 3.15 -2.71
N GLU A 19 -11.35 3.05 -1.79
CA GLU A 19 -10.95 4.15 -0.91
C GLU A 19 -10.42 5.33 -1.71
N ILE A 20 -9.47 5.10 -2.62
CA ILE A 20 -8.89 6.13 -3.49
C ILE A 20 -9.98 6.76 -4.37
N GLY A 21 -10.87 5.95 -4.95
CA GLY A 21 -11.98 6.44 -5.75
C GLY A 21 -12.89 7.38 -4.96
N THR A 22 -13.20 7.02 -3.71
CA THR A 22 -14.00 7.86 -2.82
C THR A 22 -13.31 9.18 -2.49
N LEU A 23 -12.01 9.14 -2.20
CA LEU A 23 -11.22 10.34 -1.88
C LEU A 23 -11.11 11.30 -3.08
N LEU A 24 -10.97 10.77 -4.29
CA LEU A 24 -10.79 11.57 -5.50
C LEU A 24 -12.10 12.02 -6.15
N ALA A 25 -13.25 11.43 -5.80
CA ALA A 25 -14.54 11.77 -6.36
C ALA A 25 -14.89 13.27 -6.31
N PRO A 26 -14.62 14.01 -5.21
CA PRO A 26 -14.89 15.46 -5.16
C PRO A 26 -14.09 16.28 -6.18
N LEU A 27 -12.95 15.75 -6.64
CA LEU A 27 -12.07 16.41 -7.62
C LEU A 27 -12.54 16.16 -9.07
N LYS A 28 -13.60 15.37 -9.28
CA LYS A 28 -14.13 14.98 -10.61
C LYS A 28 -13.06 14.31 -11.50
N ILE A 29 -12.15 13.56 -10.88
CA ILE A 29 -11.16 12.76 -11.57
C ILE A 29 -11.76 11.37 -11.80
N ALA A 30 -11.76 10.90 -13.04
CA ALA A 30 -12.14 9.54 -13.37
C ALA A 30 -11.01 8.57 -13.00
N VAL A 31 -11.26 7.76 -11.99
CA VAL A 31 -10.33 6.73 -11.53
C VAL A 31 -10.54 5.46 -12.36
N VAL A 32 -9.48 4.97 -12.97
CA VAL A 32 -9.51 3.76 -13.81
C VAL A 32 -8.54 2.73 -13.23
N PRO A 33 -9.01 1.54 -12.83
CA PRO A 33 -8.13 0.47 -12.37
C PRO A 33 -7.17 0.01 -13.48
N GLN A 34 -5.93 -0.33 -13.13
CA GLN A 34 -4.98 -0.89 -14.11
C GLN A 34 -5.47 -2.19 -14.77
N SER A 35 -6.33 -2.95 -14.08
CA SER A 35 -6.94 -4.17 -14.62
C SER A 35 -7.78 -3.93 -15.88
N ASP A 36 -8.37 -2.74 -16.03
CA ASP A 36 -9.18 -2.39 -17.21
C ASP A 36 -8.33 -2.25 -18.48
N PHE A 37 -7.02 -2.13 -18.32
CA PHE A 37 -6.04 -2.12 -19.41
C PHE A 37 -5.30 -3.46 -19.57
N ASN A 38 -5.72 -4.52 -18.87
CA ASN A 38 -5.04 -5.82 -18.83
C ASN A 38 -3.58 -5.73 -18.35
N ILE A 39 -3.26 -4.75 -17.51
CA ILE A 39 -1.93 -4.58 -16.94
C ILE A 39 -1.81 -5.53 -15.75
N THR A 40 -0.79 -6.39 -15.80
CA THR A 40 -0.41 -7.27 -14.69
C THR A 40 0.36 -6.49 -13.63
N GLU A 41 0.19 -6.91 -12.39
CA GLU A 41 1.03 -6.41 -11.29
C GLU A 41 2.49 -6.76 -11.56
N ILE A 42 3.36 -5.86 -11.16
CA ILE A 42 4.82 -6.08 -11.20
C ILE A 42 5.35 -6.42 -9.81
N ASP A 43 6.51 -7.04 -9.80
CA ASP A 43 7.21 -7.30 -8.56
C ASP A 43 7.59 -6.00 -7.84
N GLU A 44 7.60 -6.07 -6.52
CA GLU A 44 8.01 -5.01 -5.61
C GLU A 44 9.34 -5.40 -4.93
N PRO A 45 10.47 -5.27 -5.65
CA PRO A 45 11.76 -5.79 -5.19
C PRO A 45 12.50 -4.84 -4.25
N HIS A 46 12.04 -3.60 -4.15
CA HIS A 46 12.80 -2.55 -3.47
C HIS A 46 12.62 -2.59 -1.95
N PRO A 47 13.63 -2.15 -1.20
CA PRO A 47 13.59 -2.14 0.27
C PRO A 47 12.77 -0.99 0.86
N THR A 48 12.33 -0.04 0.03
CA THR A 48 11.53 1.10 0.48
C THR A 48 10.17 1.16 -0.19
N PHE A 49 9.18 1.64 0.56
CA PHE A 49 7.82 1.84 0.06
C PHE A 49 7.77 2.82 -1.13
N ILE A 50 8.56 3.89 -1.08
CA ILE A 50 8.56 4.90 -2.13
C ILE A 50 9.09 4.34 -3.47
N GLU A 51 10.12 3.52 -3.44
CA GLU A 51 10.66 2.90 -4.66
C GLU A 51 9.64 1.92 -5.26
N ASN A 52 8.96 1.13 -4.43
CA ASN A 52 7.93 0.20 -4.88
C ASN A 52 6.70 0.95 -5.43
N ALA A 53 6.23 2.01 -4.78
CA ALA A 53 5.15 2.84 -5.31
C ALA A 53 5.53 3.49 -6.64
N LEU A 54 6.77 4.03 -6.74
CA LEU A 54 7.26 4.68 -7.94
C LEU A 54 7.34 3.72 -9.14
N ILE A 55 7.88 2.51 -8.95
CA ILE A 55 7.98 1.53 -10.04
C ILE A 55 6.59 1.08 -10.52
N LYS A 56 5.63 0.90 -9.61
CA LYS A 56 4.24 0.60 -9.96
C LYS A 56 3.58 1.71 -10.77
N ALA A 57 3.70 2.96 -10.33
CA ALA A 57 3.14 4.10 -11.03
C ALA A 57 3.77 4.26 -12.43
N ARG A 58 5.08 4.12 -12.55
CA ARG A 58 5.79 4.16 -13.84
C ARG A 58 5.36 3.06 -14.78
N HIS A 59 5.20 1.85 -14.27
CA HIS A 59 4.74 0.72 -15.07
C HIS A 59 3.35 0.99 -15.65
N ALA A 60 2.39 1.36 -14.81
CA ALA A 60 1.03 1.66 -15.24
C ALA A 60 0.97 2.83 -16.23
N SER A 61 1.69 3.92 -15.95
CA SER A 61 1.73 5.07 -16.84
C SER A 61 2.36 4.74 -18.20
N ARG A 62 3.42 3.92 -18.22
CA ARG A 62 4.07 3.50 -19.47
C ARG A 62 3.17 2.63 -20.33
N GLN A 63 2.41 1.74 -19.72
CA GLN A 63 1.50 0.85 -20.44
C GLN A 63 0.25 1.55 -20.98
N THR A 64 -0.22 2.58 -20.30
CA THR A 64 -1.48 3.28 -20.65
C THR A 64 -1.28 4.58 -21.39
N GLY A 65 -0.11 5.20 -21.27
CA GLY A 65 0.10 6.59 -21.71
C GLY A 65 -0.62 7.64 -20.86
N LEU A 66 -1.25 7.25 -19.75
CA LEU A 66 -2.03 8.11 -18.87
C LEU A 66 -1.26 8.45 -17.58
N PRO A 67 -1.68 9.51 -16.87
CA PRO A 67 -1.27 9.71 -15.48
C PRO A 67 -1.57 8.49 -14.63
N ALA A 68 -0.69 8.17 -13.71
CA ALA A 68 -0.85 7.01 -12.84
C ALA A 68 -0.56 7.35 -11.38
N LEU A 69 -1.39 6.83 -10.50
CA LEU A 69 -1.22 6.83 -9.06
C LEU A 69 -0.96 5.40 -8.59
N ALA A 70 0.09 5.23 -7.82
CA ALA A 70 0.35 3.99 -7.06
C ALA A 70 0.55 4.32 -5.59
N ASP A 71 0.24 3.37 -4.73
CA ASP A 71 0.62 3.41 -3.35
C ASP A 71 1.42 2.17 -2.98
N ASP A 72 2.24 2.30 -1.95
CA ASP A 72 2.76 1.18 -1.19
C ASP A 72 2.60 1.45 0.29
N SER A 73 2.25 0.42 1.05
CA SER A 73 1.92 0.57 2.47
C SER A 73 2.17 -0.72 3.24
N GLY A 74 2.39 -0.58 4.53
CA GLY A 74 2.56 -1.72 5.42
C GLY A 74 2.62 -1.32 6.88
N ILE A 75 2.57 -2.33 7.75
CA ILE A 75 2.77 -2.16 9.18
C ILE A 75 4.27 -2.23 9.49
N CYS A 76 4.73 -1.31 10.31
CA CYS A 76 6.09 -1.24 10.82
C CYS A 76 6.06 -1.35 12.34
N VAL A 77 6.79 -2.30 12.90
CA VAL A 77 6.86 -2.52 14.34
C VAL A 77 8.24 -2.08 14.87
N ASN A 78 8.26 -1.19 15.85
CA ASN A 78 9.50 -0.58 16.33
C ASN A 78 10.50 -1.61 16.89
N THR A 79 10.05 -2.52 17.73
CA THR A 79 10.87 -3.60 18.31
C THR A 79 11.48 -4.52 17.24
N LEU A 80 10.82 -4.65 16.08
CA LEU A 80 11.30 -5.43 14.95
C LEU A 80 12.05 -4.58 13.91
N LYS A 81 12.51 -3.37 14.28
CA LYS A 81 13.25 -2.44 13.41
C LYS A 81 12.50 -2.11 12.11
N GLY A 82 11.20 -1.95 12.19
CA GLY A 82 10.33 -1.65 11.07
C GLY A 82 9.79 -2.86 10.30
N ALA A 83 10.19 -4.09 10.64
CA ALA A 83 9.55 -5.27 10.05
C ALA A 83 8.09 -5.39 10.54
N PRO A 84 7.17 -5.94 9.72
CA PRO A 84 7.28 -6.48 8.37
C PRO A 84 7.60 -5.45 7.27
N GLY A 85 7.23 -4.16 7.43
CA GLY A 85 7.51 -3.10 6.47
C GLY A 85 6.98 -3.41 5.06
N VAL A 86 7.81 -3.29 4.05
CA VAL A 86 7.46 -3.57 2.64
C VAL A 86 7.05 -5.03 2.39
N PHE A 87 7.31 -5.92 3.33
CA PHE A 87 6.91 -7.33 3.25
C PHE A 87 5.57 -7.61 3.92
N SER A 88 4.82 -6.60 4.38
CA SER A 88 3.59 -6.77 5.15
C SER A 88 2.60 -7.75 4.50
N ALA A 89 2.35 -7.64 3.20
CA ALA A 89 1.40 -8.49 2.50
C ALA A 89 1.87 -9.96 2.34
N ARG A 90 3.17 -10.22 2.46
CA ARG A 90 3.81 -11.53 2.26
C ARG A 90 4.75 -11.93 3.39
N TYR A 91 4.51 -11.41 4.59
CA TYR A 91 5.40 -11.61 5.74
C TYR A 91 5.58 -13.07 6.11
N ALA A 92 4.54 -13.88 5.98
CA ALA A 92 4.60 -15.33 6.20
C ALA A 92 4.97 -16.14 4.92
N GLY A 93 5.33 -15.45 3.83
CA GLY A 93 5.65 -16.10 2.54
C GLY A 93 4.43 -16.32 1.66
N GLU A 94 4.65 -16.97 0.53
CA GLU A 94 3.60 -17.29 -0.45
C GLU A 94 2.88 -18.63 -0.14
N PRO A 95 1.62 -18.80 -0.54
CA PRO A 95 0.73 -17.77 -1.07
C PRO A 95 0.38 -16.72 0.00
N LYS A 96 0.08 -15.47 -0.40
CA LYS A 96 -0.31 -14.40 0.54
C LYS A 96 -1.49 -14.83 1.43
N SER A 97 -1.40 -14.55 2.73
CA SER A 97 -2.44 -14.88 3.71
C SER A 97 -2.36 -13.97 4.92
N ASP A 98 -3.38 -13.14 5.10
CA ASP A 98 -3.48 -12.23 6.25
C ASP A 98 -3.42 -13.00 7.56
N GLN A 99 -4.12 -14.14 7.66
CA GLN A 99 -4.11 -14.98 8.85
C GLN A 99 -2.69 -15.47 9.19
N ARG A 100 -1.94 -15.98 8.20
CA ARG A 100 -0.56 -16.44 8.43
C ARG A 100 0.39 -15.29 8.78
N ASN A 101 0.21 -14.14 8.14
CA ASN A 101 0.98 -12.95 8.43
C ASN A 101 0.75 -12.48 9.88
N ASN A 102 -0.51 -12.42 10.31
CA ASN A 102 -0.88 -12.08 11.69
C ASN A 102 -0.29 -13.07 12.70
N MET A 103 -0.46 -14.37 12.48
CA MET A 103 0.08 -15.41 13.36
C MET A 103 1.61 -15.29 13.51
N LYS A 104 2.32 -15.03 12.41
CA LYS A 104 3.77 -14.85 12.43
C LYS A 104 4.17 -13.61 13.23
N LEU A 105 3.44 -12.52 13.10
CA LEU A 105 3.73 -11.27 13.82
C LEU A 105 3.38 -11.40 15.31
N VAL A 106 2.26 -12.07 15.65
CA VAL A 106 1.90 -12.40 17.04
C VAL A 106 3.02 -13.21 17.69
N GLU A 107 3.52 -14.26 17.01
CA GLU A 107 4.61 -15.10 17.55
C GLU A 107 5.89 -14.28 17.75
N ALA A 108 6.24 -13.39 16.79
CA ALA A 108 7.41 -12.54 16.91
C ALA A 108 7.33 -11.54 18.07
N LEU A 109 6.12 -11.15 18.49
CA LEU A 109 5.90 -10.13 19.51
C LEU A 109 5.40 -10.67 20.86
N LYS A 110 5.21 -11.98 20.99
CA LYS A 110 4.58 -12.56 22.20
C LYS A 110 5.35 -12.28 23.50
N THR A 111 6.66 -12.12 23.43
CA THR A 111 7.53 -11.79 24.58
C THR A 111 7.96 -10.32 24.60
N ALA A 112 7.60 -9.55 23.59
CA ALA A 112 7.97 -8.13 23.51
C ALA A 112 7.16 -7.30 24.52
N THR A 113 7.84 -6.45 25.26
CA THR A 113 7.22 -5.47 26.17
C THR A 113 6.77 -4.22 25.44
N ASP A 114 7.50 -3.82 24.40
CA ASP A 114 7.13 -2.73 23.50
C ASP A 114 6.60 -3.33 22.19
N ARG A 115 5.34 -3.08 21.90
CA ARG A 115 4.66 -3.48 20.66
C ARG A 115 4.16 -2.28 19.87
N SER A 116 4.77 -1.11 20.14
CA SER A 116 4.47 0.10 19.36
C SER A 116 4.70 -0.15 17.87
N ALA A 117 3.73 0.24 17.09
CA ALA A 117 3.70 0.02 15.65
C ALA A 117 3.07 1.22 14.94
N TYR A 118 3.27 1.29 13.65
CA TYR A 118 2.58 2.26 12.81
C TYR A 118 2.33 1.68 11.43
N TYR A 119 1.21 2.07 10.83
CA TYR A 119 1.05 1.96 9.40
C TYR A 119 1.76 3.11 8.71
N TYR A 120 2.51 2.77 7.68
CA TYR A 120 3.10 3.71 6.75
C TYR A 120 2.48 3.52 5.38
N CYS A 121 2.11 4.61 4.75
CA CYS A 121 1.61 4.61 3.38
C CYS A 121 2.29 5.73 2.60
N VAL A 122 2.76 5.43 1.41
CA VAL A 122 3.22 6.42 0.45
C VAL A 122 2.44 6.29 -0.85
N ALA A 123 1.93 7.41 -1.34
CA ALA A 123 1.27 7.53 -2.63
C ALA A 123 2.15 8.33 -3.59
N VAL A 124 2.32 7.83 -4.80
CA VAL A 124 3.10 8.46 -5.86
C VAL A 124 2.21 8.67 -7.08
N LEU A 125 2.05 9.91 -7.48
CA LEU A 125 1.34 10.29 -8.70
C LEU A 125 2.34 10.78 -9.75
N LEU A 126 2.28 10.18 -10.93
CA LEU A 126 3.03 10.57 -12.12
C LEU A 126 2.10 11.17 -13.16
N ARG A 127 2.51 12.27 -13.77
CA ARG A 127 1.80 12.87 -14.92
C ARG A 127 2.03 12.08 -16.21
N HIS A 128 3.17 11.45 -16.32
CA HIS A 128 3.58 10.53 -17.40
C HIS A 128 4.70 9.61 -16.92
N ALA A 129 5.02 8.56 -17.66
CA ALA A 129 5.97 7.53 -17.23
C ALA A 129 7.38 8.05 -16.89
N GLU A 130 7.84 9.08 -17.62
CA GLU A 130 9.17 9.69 -17.44
C GLU A 130 9.08 11.01 -16.65
N ASP A 131 8.04 11.19 -15.84
CA ASP A 131 7.88 12.38 -15.01
C ASP A 131 9.10 12.53 -14.07
N PRO A 132 9.90 13.60 -14.22
CA PRO A 132 11.07 13.82 -13.37
C PRO A 132 10.69 14.38 -11.99
N GLN A 133 9.44 14.77 -11.80
CA GLN A 133 8.96 15.45 -10.61
C GLN A 133 7.63 14.86 -10.15
N PRO A 134 7.63 13.60 -9.65
CA PRO A 134 6.44 12.96 -9.14
C PRO A 134 5.84 13.75 -7.96
N ILE A 135 4.52 13.70 -7.83
CA ILE A 135 3.84 14.17 -6.62
C ILE A 135 3.85 13.00 -5.63
N ILE A 136 4.40 13.25 -4.44
CA ILE A 136 4.55 12.23 -3.39
C ILE A 136 3.78 12.72 -2.16
N ALA A 137 2.98 11.83 -1.59
CA ALA A 137 2.30 12.04 -0.31
C ALA A 137 2.57 10.85 0.60
N GLU A 138 2.80 11.13 1.88
CA GLU A 138 3.07 10.13 2.91
C GLU A 138 2.08 10.27 4.05
N GLY A 139 1.75 9.15 4.67
CA GLY A 139 0.92 9.11 5.86
C GLY A 139 1.43 8.08 6.85
N LEU A 140 1.38 8.44 8.13
CA LEU A 140 1.67 7.55 9.25
C LEU A 140 0.46 7.48 10.17
N TRP A 141 0.11 6.28 10.57
CA TRP A 141 -0.91 6.04 11.58
C TRP A 141 -0.30 5.23 12.71
N HIS A 142 -0.01 5.92 13.81
CA HIS A 142 0.64 5.32 14.98
C HIS A 142 -0.35 4.59 15.87
N GLY A 143 0.10 3.49 16.45
CA GLY A 143 -0.69 2.65 17.33
C GLY A 143 0.14 1.57 18.01
N GLU A 144 -0.51 0.49 18.39
CA GLU A 144 0.11 -0.66 19.05
C GLU A 144 -0.38 -1.96 18.40
N PHE A 145 0.52 -2.92 18.22
CA PHE A 145 0.16 -4.26 17.81
C PHE A 145 -0.30 -5.08 19.04
N ILE A 146 -1.53 -5.59 19.00
CA ILE A 146 -2.09 -6.41 20.06
C ILE A 146 -2.05 -7.90 19.70
N LEU A 147 -1.79 -8.75 20.70
CA LEU A 147 -1.66 -10.20 20.47
C LEU A 147 -3.01 -10.88 20.24
N GLU A 148 -4.06 -10.41 20.91
CA GLU A 148 -5.42 -10.92 20.74
C GLU A 148 -6.19 -10.04 19.77
N PRO A 149 -6.75 -10.62 18.69
CA PRO A 149 -7.45 -9.83 17.67
C PRO A 149 -8.73 -9.22 18.24
N ARG A 150 -9.10 -8.04 17.76
CA ARG A 150 -10.35 -7.35 18.10
C ARG A 150 -11.07 -6.87 16.83
N GLY A 151 -12.41 -6.96 16.89
CA GLY A 151 -13.25 -6.57 15.75
C GLY A 151 -13.21 -7.58 14.61
N ASP A 152 -14.06 -7.32 13.63
CA ASP A 152 -14.31 -8.17 12.44
C ASP A 152 -14.33 -7.32 11.15
N GLY A 153 -13.96 -6.04 11.25
CA GLY A 153 -13.81 -5.14 10.10
C GLY A 153 -12.36 -5.04 9.61
N GLY A 154 -12.19 -4.40 8.45
CA GLY A 154 -10.87 -4.16 7.88
C GLY A 154 -10.28 -5.35 7.13
N PHE A 155 -8.96 -5.32 6.95
CA PHE A 155 -8.17 -6.36 6.29
C PHE A 155 -6.72 -6.35 6.82
N GLY A 156 -5.93 -7.33 6.40
CA GLY A 156 -4.52 -7.38 6.77
C GLY A 156 -4.32 -7.53 8.28
N TYR A 157 -3.62 -6.57 8.89
CA TYR A 157 -3.31 -6.56 10.32
C TYR A 157 -4.30 -5.76 11.18
N ASP A 158 -5.37 -5.22 10.59
CA ASP A 158 -6.33 -4.36 11.30
C ASP A 158 -6.89 -5.00 12.58
N PRO A 159 -7.22 -6.32 12.64
CA PRO A 159 -7.70 -6.94 13.87
C PRO A 159 -6.69 -6.91 15.04
N HIS A 160 -5.42 -6.71 14.75
CA HIS A 160 -4.33 -6.68 15.72
C HIS A 160 -3.74 -5.27 15.93
N PHE A 161 -4.37 -4.22 15.39
CA PHE A 161 -3.86 -2.85 15.46
C PHE A 161 -4.83 -1.93 16.21
N LEU A 162 -4.32 -1.21 17.22
CA LEU A 162 -5.06 -0.22 18.04
C LEU A 162 -4.41 1.14 18.00
#